data_7d5aea8674194e702037738a06990146
#
_entry.id   7d5aea8674194e702037738a06990146
#
_cell.length_a   1.000
_cell.length_b   1.000
_cell.length_c   1.000
_cell.angle_alpha   90.00
_cell.angle_beta   90.00
_cell.angle_gamma   90.00
#
_symmetry.space_group_name_H-M   'P 1'
#
loop_
_entity.id
_entity.type
_entity.pdbx_description
1 polymer ?
#
loop_
_entity_poly.entity_id
_entity_poly.type
_entity_poly.pdbx_seq_one_letter_code
_entity_poly.pdbx_strand_id
1 'polypeptide(L)'
;MKRFLLKVLLLAFLAAGIAAALALSAYAGRTPKRFGPEVFRAIRVCTTADPGARTLVLGDSVANQIFATGPAATGAVAVATCNQAVSPLGNRILLDRWLALNPQAEQVVYAALPGSFANDGAPAFTFHYLLFPFAETGLLDGAPPETLAHLRRRFGRLPIDNASVRHLLYRNDRLYDLYERRLVRRPEPVAGGAMPAIVAENLRAMRDACAARGVRFRLAFPPASAAKAPSAAFLARFAEQLRVDFPEADAWLADFRTEPDDRFEDGVHFTRERLAEVRDALRAAILSDGRAPGE
;
A
#
# COMPACT_ATOMS: atom_id res chain seq x y z
N MET A 1 -24.60 33.81 -34.73
CA MET A 1 -23.36 33.90 -33.97
C MET A 1 -23.56 34.45 -32.54
N LYS A 2 -24.15 35.65 -32.31
CA LYS A 2 -24.35 36.23 -30.95
C LYS A 2 -25.13 35.30 -30.00
N ARG A 3 -26.23 34.67 -30.45
CA ARG A 3 -27.02 33.72 -29.62
C ARG A 3 -26.28 32.44 -29.26
N PHE A 4 -25.38 31.99 -30.12
CA PHE A 4 -24.54 30.81 -29.86
C PHE A 4 -23.47 31.13 -28.79
N LEU A 5 -22.78 32.28 -28.94
CA LEU A 5 -21.80 32.75 -27.97
C LEU A 5 -22.43 32.95 -26.56
N LEU A 6 -23.63 33.50 -26.51
CA LEU A 6 -24.37 33.70 -25.25
C LEU A 6 -24.68 32.35 -24.57
N LYS A 7 -25.08 31.32 -25.32
CA LYS A 7 -25.32 29.98 -24.78
C LYS A 7 -24.05 29.32 -24.26
N VAL A 8 -22.93 29.47 -24.97
CA VAL A 8 -21.63 28.94 -24.53
C VAL A 8 -21.15 29.64 -23.25
N LEU A 9 -21.29 30.96 -23.16
CA LEU A 9 -20.96 31.71 -21.96
C LEU A 9 -21.85 31.31 -20.77
N LEU A 10 -23.16 31.16 -20.98
CA LEU A 10 -24.09 30.70 -19.95
C LEU A 10 -23.74 29.31 -19.44
N LEU A 11 -23.38 28.39 -20.33
CA LEU A 11 -22.94 27.05 -19.95
C LEU A 11 -21.62 27.07 -19.19
N ALA A 12 -20.66 27.90 -19.60
CA ALA A 12 -19.40 28.08 -18.90
C ALA A 12 -19.60 28.70 -17.50
N PHE A 13 -20.47 29.70 -17.35
CA PHE A 13 -20.85 30.26 -16.06
C PHE A 13 -21.57 29.27 -15.16
N LEU A 14 -22.49 28.48 -15.72
CA LEU A 14 -23.19 27.42 -14.98
C LEU A 14 -22.18 26.35 -14.50
N ALA A 15 -21.29 25.91 -15.36
CA ALA A 15 -20.25 24.95 -15.01
C ALA A 15 -19.30 25.49 -13.94
N ALA A 16 -18.88 26.78 -14.05
CA ALA A 16 -18.06 27.45 -13.05
C ALA A 16 -18.81 27.62 -11.72
N GLY A 17 -20.10 27.96 -11.76
CA GLY A 17 -20.97 28.06 -10.59
C GLY A 17 -21.16 26.70 -9.89
N ILE A 18 -21.37 25.64 -10.63
CA ILE A 18 -21.45 24.27 -10.09
C ILE A 18 -20.10 23.87 -9.48
N ALA A 19 -18.99 24.11 -10.16
CA ALA A 19 -17.65 23.83 -9.65
C ALA A 19 -17.36 24.63 -8.36
N ALA A 20 -17.71 25.91 -8.31
CA ALA A 20 -17.58 26.73 -7.13
C ALA A 20 -18.49 26.27 -5.99
N ALA A 21 -19.75 25.92 -6.27
CA ALA A 21 -20.66 25.38 -5.26
C ALA A 21 -20.19 24.03 -4.70
N LEU A 22 -19.64 23.16 -5.55
CA LEU A 22 -19.04 21.91 -5.14
C LEU A 22 -17.77 22.12 -4.31
N ALA A 23 -16.92 23.07 -4.69
CA ALA A 23 -15.72 23.45 -3.94
C ALA A 23 -16.09 24.07 -2.58
N LEU A 24 -17.08 24.97 -2.53
CA LEU A 24 -17.57 25.60 -1.30
C LEU A 24 -18.31 24.60 -0.39
N SER A 25 -19.08 23.67 -0.94
CA SER A 25 -19.73 22.60 -0.15
C SER A 25 -18.71 21.63 0.48
N ALA A 26 -17.56 21.46 -0.15
CA ALA A 26 -16.44 20.70 0.42
C ALA A 26 -15.75 21.43 1.59
N TYR A 27 -15.80 22.78 1.59
CA TYR A 27 -15.28 23.61 2.68
C TYR A 27 -16.23 23.77 3.86
N ALA A 28 -17.53 23.58 3.65
CA ALA A 28 -18.54 23.79 4.69
C ALA A 28 -18.61 22.64 5.69
N GLY A 29 -17.63 22.55 6.57
CA GLY A 29 -17.77 21.95 7.90
C GLY A 29 -17.67 20.41 8.00
N ARG A 30 -17.30 19.70 6.95
CA ARG A 30 -17.02 18.25 7.06
C ARG A 30 -15.51 18.01 7.03
N THR A 31 -15.02 17.38 8.09
CA THR A 31 -13.68 16.80 8.08
C THR A 31 -13.55 15.86 6.88
N PRO A 32 -12.63 16.11 5.94
CA PRO A 32 -12.39 15.16 4.85
C PRO A 32 -12.12 13.79 5.46
N LYS A 33 -12.58 12.70 4.82
CA LYS A 33 -12.10 11.37 5.19
C LYS A 33 -10.58 11.44 5.19
N ARG A 34 -9.97 11.46 6.37
CA ARG A 34 -8.51 11.53 6.53
C ARG A 34 -7.93 10.12 6.44
N PHE A 35 -8.13 9.49 5.29
CA PHE A 35 -7.42 8.26 5.00
C PHE A 35 -5.96 8.58 4.62
N GLY A 36 -5.04 7.83 5.13
CA GLY A 36 -3.67 7.79 4.65
C GLY A 36 -2.61 8.67 5.34
N PRO A 37 -2.78 9.25 6.56
CA PRO A 37 -1.69 9.98 7.22
C PRO A 37 -0.45 9.10 7.44
N GLU A 38 -0.63 7.81 7.67
CA GLU A 38 0.45 6.82 7.77
C GLU A 38 1.19 6.67 6.45
N VAL A 39 0.52 6.76 5.31
CA VAL A 39 1.16 6.69 4.00
C VAL A 39 2.08 7.88 3.77
N PHE A 40 1.67 9.11 4.14
CA PHE A 40 2.56 10.27 4.06
C PHE A 40 3.79 10.12 4.96
N ARG A 41 3.65 9.45 6.13
CA ARG A 41 4.79 9.10 6.97
C ARG A 41 5.70 8.08 6.29
N ALA A 42 5.14 7.00 5.72
CA ALA A 42 5.90 6.00 4.96
C ALA A 42 6.64 6.63 3.78
N ILE A 43 5.98 7.51 3.03
CA ILE A 43 6.59 8.29 1.95
C ILE A 43 7.77 9.10 2.49
N ARG A 44 7.61 9.82 3.61
CA ARG A 44 8.69 10.61 4.22
C ARG A 44 9.89 9.74 4.59
N VAL A 45 9.65 8.59 5.21
CA VAL A 45 10.72 7.62 5.54
C VAL A 45 11.48 7.21 4.27
N CYS A 46 10.78 6.92 3.19
CA CYS A 46 11.39 6.43 1.96
C CYS A 46 11.98 7.54 1.08
N THR A 47 11.62 8.80 1.30
CA THR A 47 12.14 9.95 0.54
C THR A 47 13.14 10.81 1.30
N THR A 48 13.54 10.38 2.50
CA THR A 48 14.56 11.05 3.31
C THR A 48 15.74 10.11 3.52
N ALA A 49 16.95 10.57 3.27
CA ALA A 49 18.16 9.81 3.57
C ALA A 49 18.28 9.59 5.08
N ASP A 50 18.57 8.37 5.49
CA ASP A 50 18.79 7.99 6.88
C ASP A 50 20.08 7.17 6.99
N PRO A 51 21.24 7.82 7.27
CA PRO A 51 22.53 7.14 7.31
C PRO A 51 22.61 6.01 8.35
N GLY A 52 21.73 6.03 9.36
CA GLY A 52 21.62 4.97 10.36
C GLY A 52 20.86 3.75 9.89
N ALA A 53 20.02 3.87 8.86
CA ALA A 53 19.14 2.80 8.42
C ALA A 53 19.90 1.72 7.64
N ARG A 54 19.88 0.49 8.14
CA ARG A 54 20.40 -0.72 7.49
C ARG A 54 19.27 -1.62 6.99
N THR A 55 18.13 -1.60 7.68
CA THR A 55 16.96 -2.41 7.38
C THR A 55 15.77 -1.52 7.09
N LEU A 56 15.02 -1.83 6.03
CA LEU A 56 13.70 -1.27 5.77
C LEU A 56 12.62 -2.32 6.02
N VAL A 57 11.62 -1.96 6.82
CA VAL A 57 10.39 -2.73 6.93
C VAL A 57 9.29 -2.04 6.12
N LEU A 58 8.84 -2.70 5.07
CA LEU A 58 7.62 -2.37 4.33
C LEU A 58 6.47 -3.25 4.82
N GLY A 59 5.24 -2.87 4.56
CA GLY A 59 4.14 -3.77 4.90
C GLY A 59 2.77 -3.11 4.97
N ASP A 60 1.80 -3.91 5.39
CA ASP A 60 0.39 -3.53 5.53
C ASP A 60 0.07 -2.94 6.91
N SER A 61 -1.22 -2.78 7.22
CA SER A 61 -1.70 -2.21 8.48
C SER A 61 -1.36 -3.07 9.70
N VAL A 62 -1.24 -4.39 9.55
CA VAL A 62 -0.83 -5.28 10.64
C VAL A 62 0.65 -5.05 10.96
N ALA A 63 1.49 -4.97 9.96
CA ALA A 63 2.89 -4.61 10.15
C ALA A 63 3.02 -3.20 10.76
N ASN A 64 2.17 -2.23 10.36
CA ASN A 64 2.15 -0.90 10.97
C ASN A 64 1.77 -0.93 12.45
N GLN A 65 0.86 -1.81 12.85
CA GLN A 65 0.50 -1.99 14.25
C GLN A 65 1.68 -2.55 15.07
N ILE A 66 2.45 -3.48 14.49
CA ILE A 66 3.62 -4.10 15.15
C ILE A 66 4.79 -3.10 15.24
N PHE A 67 5.13 -2.42 14.17
CA PHE A 67 6.35 -1.62 14.06
C PHE A 67 6.16 -0.12 14.31
N ALA A 68 5.03 0.45 13.96
CA ALA A 68 4.78 1.89 13.90
C ALA A 68 5.73 2.63 12.94
N THR A 69 5.19 3.15 11.84
CA THR A 69 5.95 3.84 10.79
C THR A 69 6.79 5.00 11.31
N GLY A 70 8.06 5.00 10.97
CA GLY A 70 9.00 6.04 11.38
C GLY A 70 10.43 5.81 10.84
N PRO A 71 11.31 6.82 10.98
CA PRO A 71 12.72 6.70 10.65
C PRO A 71 13.41 5.66 11.56
N ALA A 72 14.61 5.29 11.21
CA ALA A 72 15.42 4.44 12.05
C ALA A 72 15.68 5.15 13.40
N ALA A 73 14.99 4.70 14.45
CA ALA A 73 15.42 5.00 15.81
C ALA A 73 16.66 4.12 16.10
N THR A 74 17.37 4.34 17.13
CA THR A 74 18.58 3.70 17.65
C THR A 74 19.03 2.29 17.13
N GLY A 75 18.30 1.63 16.26
CA GLY A 75 18.52 0.22 15.86
C GLY A 75 18.66 -0.03 14.38
N ALA A 76 18.97 0.95 13.58
CA ALA A 76 19.17 0.78 12.13
C ALA A 76 17.92 0.29 11.32
N VAL A 77 16.71 0.28 11.92
CA VAL A 77 15.50 -0.18 11.26
C VAL A 77 14.57 1.00 10.93
N ALA A 78 14.48 1.32 9.66
CA ALA A 78 13.47 2.24 9.13
C ALA A 78 12.16 1.50 8.86
N VAL A 79 11.02 2.09 9.18
CA VAL A 79 9.71 1.47 9.04
C VAL A 79 8.81 2.32 8.15
N ALA A 80 8.38 1.76 7.03
CA ALA A 80 7.48 2.38 6.07
C ALA A 80 6.26 1.48 5.81
N THR A 81 5.55 1.15 6.87
CA THR A 81 4.35 0.32 6.85
C THR A 81 3.09 1.19 6.80
N CYS A 82 2.05 0.75 6.11
CA CYS A 82 0.83 1.51 5.92
C CYS A 82 -0.35 0.58 5.58
N ASN A 83 -1.46 1.14 5.11
CA ASN A 83 -2.62 0.34 4.75
C ASN A 83 -2.32 -0.62 3.57
N GLN A 84 -2.93 -1.82 3.60
CA GLN A 84 -2.83 -2.82 2.53
C GLN A 84 -3.20 -2.29 1.13
N ALA A 85 -3.95 -1.18 1.05
CA ALA A 85 -4.32 -0.56 -0.23
C ALA A 85 -3.14 0.08 -0.97
N VAL A 86 -2.00 0.31 -0.30
CA VAL A 86 -0.75 0.68 -0.97
C VAL A 86 -0.25 -0.47 -1.83
N SER A 87 -0.51 -1.72 -1.43
CA SER A 87 -0.20 -2.94 -2.15
C SER A 87 1.29 -3.08 -2.55
N PRO A 88 1.74 -4.17 -3.11
CA PRO A 88 3.10 -4.25 -3.67
C PRO A 88 3.41 -3.19 -4.72
N LEU A 89 2.39 -2.64 -5.40
CA LEU A 89 2.58 -1.58 -6.40
C LEU A 89 3.19 -0.30 -5.78
N GLY A 90 2.60 0.18 -4.71
CA GLY A 90 3.10 1.38 -4.01
C GLY A 90 4.35 1.08 -3.20
N ASN A 91 4.42 -0.08 -2.54
CA ASN A 91 5.61 -0.49 -1.78
C ASN A 91 6.85 -0.62 -2.68
N ARG A 92 6.70 -1.01 -3.95
CA ARG A 92 7.79 -0.99 -4.94
C ARG A 92 8.32 0.43 -5.16
N ILE A 93 7.43 1.42 -5.35
CA ILE A 93 7.83 2.81 -5.55
C ILE A 93 8.54 3.36 -4.31
N LEU A 94 8.05 3.03 -3.11
CA LEU A 94 8.69 3.41 -1.85
C LEU A 94 10.09 2.79 -1.73
N LEU A 95 10.22 1.50 -2.03
CA LEU A 95 11.48 0.78 -1.98
C LEU A 95 12.52 1.38 -2.93
N ASP A 96 12.15 1.63 -4.18
CA ASP A 96 13.08 2.19 -5.17
C ASP A 96 13.65 3.54 -4.72
N ARG A 97 12.81 4.37 -4.10
CA ARG A 97 13.24 5.66 -3.52
C ARG A 97 14.14 5.49 -2.30
N TRP A 98 13.77 4.58 -1.39
CA TRP A 98 14.58 4.34 -0.20
C TRP A 98 15.96 3.79 -0.53
N LEU A 99 16.05 2.80 -1.43
CA LEU A 99 17.30 2.22 -1.88
C LEU A 99 18.21 3.24 -2.57
N ALA A 100 17.64 4.21 -3.29
CA ALA A 100 18.41 5.27 -3.94
C ALA A 100 19.05 6.23 -2.93
N LEU A 101 18.46 6.41 -1.75
CA LEU A 101 18.92 7.35 -0.72
C LEU A 101 19.73 6.69 0.39
N ASN A 102 19.69 5.35 0.49
CA ASN A 102 20.32 4.60 1.58
C ASN A 102 21.24 3.51 1.02
N PRO A 103 22.42 3.88 0.47
CA PRO A 103 23.35 2.93 -0.14
C PRO A 103 23.96 1.93 0.87
N GLN A 104 23.84 2.20 2.16
CA GLN A 104 24.27 1.34 3.26
C GLN A 104 23.25 0.27 3.64
N ALA A 105 22.15 0.15 2.91
CA ALA A 105 21.10 -0.83 3.16
C ALA A 105 21.64 -2.26 3.10
N GLU A 106 21.21 -3.09 4.03
CA GLU A 106 21.59 -4.50 4.14
C GLU A 106 20.39 -5.45 3.95
N GLN A 107 19.19 -4.99 4.37
CA GLN A 107 18.00 -5.83 4.36
C GLN A 107 16.72 -5.04 4.07
N VAL A 108 15.81 -5.67 3.36
CA VAL A 108 14.42 -5.24 3.21
C VAL A 108 13.50 -6.39 3.62
N VAL A 109 12.59 -6.10 4.52
CA VAL A 109 11.53 -7.03 4.94
C VAL A 109 10.19 -6.49 4.51
N TYR A 110 9.44 -7.25 3.73
CA TYR A 110 8.06 -6.92 3.41
C TYR A 110 7.13 -7.76 4.29
N ALA A 111 6.62 -7.15 5.35
CA ALA A 111 5.77 -7.80 6.35
C ALA A 111 4.30 -7.52 6.04
N ALA A 112 3.54 -8.54 5.64
CA ALA A 112 2.12 -8.40 5.32
C ALA A 112 1.38 -9.72 5.46
N LEU A 113 0.07 -9.67 5.66
CA LEU A 113 -0.76 -10.87 5.61
C LEU A 113 -0.77 -11.45 4.18
N PRO A 114 -0.81 -12.79 4.02
CA PRO A 114 -0.89 -13.41 2.69
C PRO A 114 -2.05 -12.86 1.84
N GLY A 115 -3.20 -12.55 2.45
CA GLY A 115 -4.35 -11.95 1.77
C GLY A 115 -4.08 -10.54 1.20
N SER A 116 -3.13 -9.79 1.74
CA SER A 116 -2.76 -8.45 1.23
C SER A 116 -2.13 -8.51 -0.16
N PHE A 117 -1.54 -9.65 -0.54
CA PHE A 117 -0.97 -9.86 -1.89
C PHE A 117 -2.02 -10.15 -2.97
N ALA A 118 -3.28 -10.36 -2.60
CA ALA A 118 -4.38 -10.40 -3.55
C ALA A 118 -4.82 -9.00 -4.02
N ASN A 119 -4.29 -7.93 -3.41
CA ASN A 119 -4.68 -6.56 -3.71
C ASN A 119 -3.84 -5.98 -4.85
N ASP A 120 -4.42 -5.90 -6.04
CA ASP A 120 -3.85 -5.31 -7.24
C ASP A 120 -4.14 -3.80 -7.39
N GLY A 121 -4.47 -3.11 -6.33
CA GLY A 121 -4.97 -1.74 -6.36
C GLY A 121 -6.50 -1.71 -6.42
N ALA A 122 -7.17 -2.63 -5.70
CA ALA A 122 -8.62 -2.64 -5.58
C ALA A 122 -9.18 -1.29 -5.13
N PRO A 123 -10.31 -0.85 -5.67
CA PRO A 123 -10.66 0.57 -5.76
C PRO A 123 -10.90 1.29 -4.45
N ALA A 124 -11.55 0.64 -3.49
CA ALA A 124 -12.18 1.35 -2.37
C ALA A 124 -11.22 2.23 -1.55
N PHE A 125 -10.00 1.76 -1.31
CA PHE A 125 -9.03 2.50 -0.50
C PHE A 125 -7.81 2.97 -1.29
N THR A 126 -7.57 2.41 -2.47
CA THR A 126 -6.36 2.70 -3.26
C THR A 126 -6.24 4.17 -3.64
N PHE A 127 -7.37 4.84 -3.89
CA PHE A 127 -7.33 6.28 -4.17
C PHE A 127 -6.74 7.07 -3.01
N HIS A 128 -7.16 6.78 -1.78
CA HIS A 128 -6.75 7.51 -0.58
C HIS A 128 -5.37 7.12 -0.06
N TYR A 129 -4.97 5.87 -0.24
CA TYR A 129 -3.73 5.34 0.32
C TYR A 129 -2.59 5.24 -0.68
N LEU A 130 -2.88 5.12 -1.97
CA LEU A 130 -1.85 5.05 -3.00
C LEU A 130 -1.92 6.26 -3.92
N LEU A 131 -3.02 6.41 -4.67
CA LEU A 131 -3.06 7.30 -5.81
C LEU A 131 -2.89 8.76 -5.40
N PHE A 132 -3.67 9.22 -4.42
CA PHE A 132 -3.61 10.61 -3.97
C PHE A 132 -2.27 10.94 -3.30
N PRO A 133 -1.80 10.23 -2.26
CA PRO A 133 -0.55 10.56 -1.58
C PRO A 133 0.67 10.53 -2.48
N PHE A 134 0.76 9.52 -3.36
CA PHE A 134 1.91 9.36 -4.26
C PHE A 134 1.93 10.41 -5.37
N ALA A 135 0.76 10.82 -5.87
CA ALA A 135 0.67 11.90 -6.84
C ALA A 135 0.99 13.27 -6.22
N GLU A 136 0.47 13.55 -5.01
CA GLU A 136 0.72 14.82 -4.31
C GLU A 136 2.20 15.00 -3.91
N THR A 137 2.91 13.90 -3.72
CA THR A 137 4.34 13.91 -3.39
C THR A 137 5.25 13.75 -4.62
N GLY A 138 4.69 13.66 -5.83
CA GLY A 138 5.45 13.47 -7.07
C GLY A 138 6.00 12.05 -7.26
N LEU A 139 5.66 11.09 -6.39
CA LEU A 139 6.18 9.72 -6.49
C LEU A 139 5.60 8.97 -7.69
N LEU A 140 4.38 9.31 -8.13
CA LEU A 140 3.81 8.68 -9.33
C LEU A 140 4.56 9.05 -10.60
N ASP A 141 5.22 10.20 -10.66
CA ASP A 141 5.98 10.62 -11.85
C ASP A 141 7.20 9.71 -12.11
N GLY A 142 7.70 9.08 -11.05
CA GLY A 142 8.79 8.10 -11.13
C GLY A 142 8.33 6.65 -11.00
N ALA A 143 7.03 6.38 -11.06
CA ALA A 143 6.52 5.02 -10.94
C ALA A 143 6.78 4.21 -12.23
N PRO A 144 6.97 2.88 -12.12
CA PRO A 144 7.14 2.01 -13.28
C PRO A 144 6.00 2.17 -14.29
N PRO A 145 6.30 2.21 -15.61
CA PRO A 145 5.28 2.43 -16.66
C PRO A 145 4.12 1.42 -16.60
N GLU A 146 4.41 0.16 -16.29
CA GLU A 146 3.43 -0.92 -16.14
C GLU A 146 2.48 -0.67 -14.96
N THR A 147 3.02 -0.19 -13.84
CA THR A 147 2.23 0.20 -12.66
C THR A 147 1.31 1.39 -12.98
N LEU A 148 1.84 2.42 -13.65
CA LEU A 148 1.02 3.56 -14.09
C LEU A 148 -0.06 3.14 -15.09
N ALA A 149 0.27 2.28 -16.06
CA ALA A 149 -0.69 1.76 -17.02
C ALA A 149 -1.79 0.95 -16.31
N HIS A 150 -1.45 0.16 -15.32
CA HIS A 150 -2.41 -0.57 -14.50
C HIS A 150 -3.34 0.37 -13.72
N LEU A 151 -2.78 1.35 -13.01
CA LEU A 151 -3.58 2.34 -12.27
C LEU A 151 -4.49 3.16 -13.20
N ARG A 152 -4.02 3.54 -14.41
CA ARG A 152 -4.84 4.24 -15.41
C ARG A 152 -5.98 3.39 -15.95
N ARG A 153 -5.81 2.09 -16.07
CA ARG A 153 -6.91 1.17 -16.42
C ARG A 153 -7.95 1.08 -15.31
N ARG A 154 -7.51 1.11 -14.04
CA ARG A 154 -8.39 1.01 -12.86
C ARG A 154 -9.15 2.29 -12.59
N PHE A 155 -8.48 3.43 -12.58
CA PHE A 155 -9.01 4.72 -12.13
C PHE A 155 -9.30 5.69 -13.27
N GLY A 156 -8.89 5.39 -14.50
CA GLY A 156 -8.91 6.34 -15.59
C GLY A 156 -7.77 7.37 -15.49
N ARG A 157 -7.63 8.17 -16.52
CA ARG A 157 -6.54 9.16 -16.63
C ARG A 157 -6.77 10.41 -15.78
N LEU A 158 -8.03 10.86 -15.69
CA LEU A 158 -8.34 12.16 -15.06
C LEU A 158 -7.81 12.30 -13.63
N PRO A 159 -8.05 11.37 -12.69
CA PRO A 159 -7.53 11.53 -11.34
C PRO A 159 -6.02 11.35 -11.23
N ILE A 160 -5.38 10.69 -12.19
CA ILE A 160 -3.93 10.50 -12.20
C ILE A 160 -3.24 11.74 -12.77
N ASP A 161 -3.70 12.19 -13.94
CA ASP A 161 -3.02 13.21 -14.73
C ASP A 161 -3.53 14.64 -14.38
N ASN A 162 -4.56 14.79 -13.53
CA ASN A 162 -5.15 16.08 -13.20
C ASN A 162 -5.24 16.31 -11.68
N ALA A 163 -4.37 17.19 -11.17
CA ALA A 163 -4.29 17.52 -9.74
C ALA A 163 -5.61 18.07 -9.17
N SER A 164 -6.31 18.92 -9.92
CA SER A 164 -7.58 19.52 -9.46
C SER A 164 -8.67 18.47 -9.28
N VAL A 165 -8.77 17.51 -10.20
CA VAL A 165 -9.72 16.38 -10.10
C VAL A 165 -9.37 15.50 -8.90
N ARG A 166 -8.09 15.16 -8.70
CA ARG A 166 -7.62 14.43 -7.54
C ARG A 166 -8.01 15.11 -6.23
N HIS A 167 -7.71 16.39 -6.15
CA HIS A 167 -7.98 17.19 -4.94
C HIS A 167 -9.48 17.27 -4.64
N LEU A 168 -10.30 17.45 -5.68
CA LEU A 168 -11.75 17.51 -5.55
C LEU A 168 -12.32 16.16 -5.04
N LEU A 169 -11.89 15.05 -5.62
CA LEU A 169 -12.30 13.71 -5.20
C LEU A 169 -11.85 13.41 -3.76
N TYR A 170 -10.61 13.76 -3.40
CA TYR A 170 -10.08 13.52 -2.07
C TYR A 170 -10.83 14.29 -0.98
N ARG A 171 -11.31 15.49 -1.29
CA ARG A 171 -11.99 16.38 -0.33
C ARG A 171 -13.50 16.26 -0.31
N ASN A 172 -14.10 15.57 -1.27
CA ASN A 172 -15.54 15.47 -1.39
C ASN A 172 -16.01 14.02 -1.41
N ASP A 173 -16.47 13.52 -0.25
CA ASP A 173 -16.93 12.14 -0.09
C ASP A 173 -18.04 11.75 -1.06
N ARG A 174 -18.98 12.67 -1.36
CA ARG A 174 -20.08 12.39 -2.29
C ARG A 174 -19.61 12.23 -3.73
N LEU A 175 -18.69 13.10 -4.15
CA LEU A 175 -18.09 12.97 -5.49
C LEU A 175 -17.22 11.72 -5.58
N TYR A 176 -16.49 11.40 -4.52
CA TYR A 176 -15.71 10.19 -4.46
C TYR A 176 -16.59 8.93 -4.54
N ASP A 177 -17.68 8.87 -3.78
CA ASP A 177 -18.63 7.76 -3.82
C ASP A 177 -19.28 7.60 -5.21
N LEU A 178 -19.59 8.71 -5.88
CA LEU A 178 -20.10 8.69 -7.26
C LEU A 178 -19.05 8.21 -8.25
N TYR A 179 -17.81 8.67 -8.09
CA TYR A 179 -16.67 8.25 -8.88
C TYR A 179 -16.41 6.75 -8.69
N GLU A 180 -16.32 6.30 -7.45
CA GLU A 180 -16.09 4.89 -7.11
C GLU A 180 -17.16 3.98 -7.72
N ARG A 181 -18.43 4.34 -7.60
CA ARG A 181 -19.54 3.53 -8.14
C ARG A 181 -19.59 3.48 -9.66
N ARG A 182 -19.22 4.55 -10.35
CA ARG A 182 -19.41 4.70 -11.79
C ARG A 182 -18.17 4.49 -12.63
N LEU A 183 -17.03 4.93 -12.14
CA LEU A 183 -15.80 5.01 -12.91
C LEU A 183 -14.79 3.93 -12.52
N VAL A 184 -14.78 3.53 -11.26
CA VAL A 184 -13.91 2.47 -10.82
C VAL A 184 -14.59 1.13 -11.15
N ARG A 185 -14.09 0.47 -12.18
CA ARG A 185 -14.52 -0.89 -12.47
C ARG A 185 -14.14 -1.77 -11.28
N ARG A 186 -15.14 -2.39 -10.65
CA ARG A 186 -14.87 -3.40 -9.62
C ARG A 186 -13.92 -4.42 -10.21
N PRO A 187 -12.85 -4.80 -9.49
CA PRO A 187 -12.00 -5.87 -9.96
C PRO A 187 -12.87 -7.10 -10.19
N GLU A 188 -12.73 -7.72 -11.36
CA GLU A 188 -13.18 -9.10 -11.47
C GLU A 188 -12.45 -9.89 -10.39
N PRO A 189 -13.16 -10.76 -9.65
CA PRO A 189 -12.49 -11.65 -8.71
C PRO A 189 -11.38 -12.34 -9.49
N VAL A 190 -10.16 -12.31 -8.96
CA VAL A 190 -9.03 -13.00 -9.62
C VAL A 190 -9.42 -14.46 -9.67
N ALA A 191 -9.84 -14.93 -10.84
CA ALA A 191 -10.37 -16.27 -11.03
C ALA A 191 -9.29 -17.28 -10.64
N GLY A 192 -9.46 -17.92 -9.48
CA GLY A 192 -8.61 -19.01 -9.01
C GLY A 192 -7.20 -18.64 -8.54
N GLY A 193 -6.74 -17.41 -8.68
CA GLY A 193 -5.39 -16.99 -8.27
C GLY A 193 -5.35 -16.36 -6.88
N ALA A 194 -4.29 -16.61 -6.13
CA ALA A 194 -4.06 -15.95 -4.85
C ALA A 194 -3.36 -14.59 -5.03
N MET A 195 -2.58 -14.44 -6.09
CA MET A 195 -1.80 -13.23 -6.37
C MET A 195 -1.98 -12.82 -7.85
N PRO A 196 -2.43 -11.57 -8.11
CA PRO A 196 -2.50 -11.02 -9.46
C PRO A 196 -1.11 -10.89 -10.11
N ALA A 197 -1.04 -11.02 -11.44
CA ALA A 197 0.22 -10.94 -12.18
C ALA A 197 1.00 -9.64 -11.90
N ILE A 198 0.32 -8.50 -11.89
CA ILE A 198 0.95 -7.20 -11.60
C ILE A 198 1.56 -7.15 -10.19
N VAL A 199 0.98 -7.85 -9.21
CA VAL A 199 1.51 -7.96 -7.85
C VAL A 199 2.78 -8.81 -7.87
N ALA A 200 2.75 -9.97 -8.53
CA ALA A 200 3.92 -10.83 -8.68
C ALA A 200 5.07 -10.11 -9.40
N GLU A 201 4.79 -9.38 -10.47
CA GLU A 201 5.76 -8.56 -11.20
C GLU A 201 6.43 -7.50 -10.30
N ASN A 202 5.64 -6.79 -9.48
CA ASN A 202 6.19 -5.80 -8.57
C ASN A 202 7.02 -6.44 -7.45
N LEU A 203 6.60 -7.58 -6.89
CA LEU A 203 7.39 -8.31 -5.89
C LEU A 203 8.73 -8.80 -6.46
N ARG A 204 8.71 -9.40 -7.67
CA ARG A 204 9.93 -9.81 -8.38
C ARG A 204 10.87 -8.63 -8.57
N ALA A 205 10.34 -7.51 -9.04
CA ALA A 205 11.12 -6.30 -9.25
C ALA A 205 11.68 -5.71 -7.94
N MET A 206 10.97 -5.84 -6.82
CA MET A 206 11.51 -5.45 -5.49
C MET A 206 12.69 -6.33 -5.10
N ARG A 207 12.59 -7.65 -5.28
CA ARG A 207 13.71 -8.59 -5.07
C ARG A 207 14.91 -8.22 -5.94
N ASP A 208 14.67 -8.03 -7.22
CA ASP A 208 15.74 -7.76 -8.20
C ASP A 208 16.43 -6.41 -7.92
N ALA A 209 15.67 -5.38 -7.51
CA ALA A 209 16.21 -4.09 -7.10
C ALA A 209 17.09 -4.20 -5.84
N CYS A 210 16.72 -5.06 -4.90
CA CYS A 210 17.51 -5.37 -3.72
C CYS A 210 18.78 -6.15 -4.11
N ALA A 211 18.63 -7.23 -4.88
CA ALA A 211 19.74 -8.08 -5.33
C ALA A 211 20.80 -7.29 -6.10
N ALA A 212 20.40 -6.38 -6.99
CA ALA A 212 21.30 -5.51 -7.74
C ALA A 212 22.19 -4.61 -6.85
N ARG A 213 21.84 -4.46 -5.57
CA ARG A 213 22.58 -3.67 -4.57
C ARG A 213 23.20 -4.52 -3.45
N GLY A 214 23.13 -5.85 -3.55
CA GLY A 214 23.58 -6.74 -2.49
C GLY A 214 22.72 -6.67 -1.22
N VAL A 215 21.49 -6.17 -1.32
CA VAL A 215 20.55 -6.05 -0.22
C VAL A 215 19.69 -7.32 -0.16
N ARG A 216 19.54 -7.91 1.00
CA ARG A 216 18.65 -9.07 1.19
C ARG A 216 17.18 -8.64 1.14
N PHE A 217 16.36 -9.35 0.39
CA PHE A 217 14.91 -9.17 0.36
C PHE A 217 14.20 -10.40 0.91
N ARG A 218 13.21 -10.19 1.79
CA ARG A 218 12.38 -11.30 2.28
C ARG A 218 10.93 -10.86 2.52
N LEU A 219 10.03 -11.82 2.47
CA LEU A 219 8.67 -11.68 2.94
C LEU A 219 8.57 -12.18 4.39
N ALA A 220 7.68 -11.58 5.17
CA ALA A 220 7.35 -12.03 6.51
C ALA A 220 5.83 -11.98 6.69
N PHE A 221 5.26 -12.99 7.33
CA PHE A 221 3.82 -13.12 7.48
C PHE A 221 3.43 -13.03 8.96
N PRO A 222 2.93 -11.86 9.42
CA PRO A 222 2.36 -11.75 10.75
C PRO A 222 1.22 -12.75 10.98
N PRO A 223 0.95 -13.16 12.22
CA PRO A 223 -0.20 -14.00 12.54
C PRO A 223 -1.52 -13.36 12.14
N ALA A 224 -2.52 -14.18 11.79
CA ALA A 224 -3.88 -13.77 11.51
C ALA A 224 -4.87 -14.45 12.46
N SER A 225 -6.08 -13.87 12.63
CA SER A 225 -7.13 -14.58 13.35
C SER A 225 -7.58 -15.82 12.59
N ALA A 226 -8.01 -16.85 13.32
CA ALA A 226 -8.48 -18.09 12.73
C ALA A 226 -9.67 -17.86 11.77
N ALA A 227 -10.59 -16.95 12.11
CA ALA A 227 -11.76 -16.64 11.28
C ALA A 227 -11.44 -15.84 10.00
N LYS A 228 -10.32 -15.11 9.98
CA LYS A 228 -9.91 -14.28 8.83
C LYS A 228 -8.68 -14.81 8.10
N ALA A 229 -8.10 -15.89 8.60
CA ALA A 229 -7.00 -16.56 7.92
C ALA A 229 -7.40 -16.99 6.51
N PRO A 230 -6.51 -16.83 5.53
CA PRO A 230 -6.76 -17.37 4.20
C PRO A 230 -7.02 -18.88 4.25
N SER A 231 -7.90 -19.37 3.39
CA SER A 231 -8.16 -20.82 3.29
C SER A 231 -6.89 -21.59 2.91
N ALA A 232 -6.83 -22.87 3.31
CA ALA A 232 -5.71 -23.75 2.92
C ALA A 232 -5.51 -23.79 1.38
N ALA A 233 -6.61 -23.78 0.62
CA ALA A 233 -6.56 -23.74 -0.84
C ALA A 233 -5.98 -22.41 -1.38
N PHE A 234 -6.23 -21.29 -0.72
CA PHE A 234 -5.60 -20.00 -1.06
C PHE A 234 -4.10 -20.07 -0.76
N LEU A 235 -3.73 -20.49 0.45
CA LEU A 235 -2.32 -20.57 0.87
C LEU A 235 -1.51 -21.51 -0.03
N ALA A 236 -2.08 -22.65 -0.43
CA ALA A 236 -1.41 -23.57 -1.35
C ALA A 236 -1.12 -22.90 -2.71
N ARG A 237 -2.12 -22.23 -3.30
CA ARG A 237 -1.92 -21.50 -4.57
C ARG A 237 -0.98 -20.32 -4.43
N PHE A 238 -1.04 -19.60 -3.31
CA PHE A 238 -0.15 -18.50 -3.02
C PHE A 238 1.30 -18.97 -2.90
N ALA A 239 1.53 -20.07 -2.19
CA ALA A 239 2.84 -20.72 -2.09
C ALA A 239 3.37 -21.15 -3.47
N GLU A 240 2.53 -21.77 -4.29
CA GLU A 240 2.90 -22.18 -5.65
C GLU A 240 3.32 -20.98 -6.51
N GLN A 241 2.55 -19.88 -6.46
CA GLN A 241 2.88 -18.65 -7.18
C GLN A 241 4.18 -18.01 -6.68
N LEU A 242 4.40 -17.99 -5.35
CA LEU A 242 5.63 -17.44 -4.79
C LEU A 242 6.87 -18.24 -5.17
N ARG A 243 6.80 -19.59 -5.16
CA ARG A 243 7.95 -20.45 -5.50
C ARG A 243 8.52 -20.20 -6.89
N VAL A 244 7.71 -19.69 -7.82
CA VAL A 244 8.18 -19.35 -9.17
C VAL A 244 9.33 -18.33 -9.11
N ASP A 245 9.23 -17.38 -8.21
CA ASP A 245 10.17 -16.27 -8.12
C ASP A 245 11.03 -16.29 -6.84
N PHE A 246 10.60 -17.01 -5.81
CA PHE A 246 11.21 -17.00 -4.48
C PHE A 246 11.42 -18.43 -3.97
N PRO A 247 12.62 -18.99 -4.13
CA PRO A 247 12.94 -20.35 -3.64
C PRO A 247 12.71 -20.52 -2.14
N GLU A 248 12.84 -19.43 -1.36
CA GLU A 248 12.67 -19.40 0.08
C GLU A 248 11.20 -19.32 0.54
N ALA A 249 10.25 -19.28 -0.38
CA ALA A 249 8.83 -19.05 -0.08
C ALA A 249 8.25 -20.03 0.95
N ASP A 250 8.65 -21.29 0.89
CA ASP A 250 8.18 -22.30 1.84
C ASP A 250 8.65 -22.03 3.28
N ALA A 251 9.91 -21.60 3.44
CA ALA A 251 10.45 -21.25 4.74
C ALA A 251 9.71 -20.01 5.32
N TRP A 252 9.43 -19.01 4.49
CA TRP A 252 8.68 -17.83 4.93
C TRP A 252 7.24 -18.14 5.31
N LEU A 253 6.57 -19.05 4.57
CA LEU A 253 5.19 -19.44 4.83
C LEU A 253 5.06 -20.42 6.01
N ALA A 254 6.12 -21.16 6.34
CA ALA A 254 6.13 -22.02 7.52
C ALA A 254 5.99 -21.22 8.83
N ASP A 255 6.39 -19.96 8.83
CA ASP A 255 6.24 -19.06 9.98
C ASP A 255 4.82 -18.49 10.11
N PHE A 256 3.99 -18.59 9.05
CA PHE A 256 2.62 -18.09 9.10
C PHE A 256 1.75 -18.98 9.98
N ARG A 257 1.11 -18.36 10.96
CA ARG A 257 0.25 -19.05 11.93
C ARG A 257 -1.04 -18.28 12.18
N THR A 258 -2.01 -18.97 12.72
CA THR A 258 -3.26 -18.40 13.20
C THR A 258 -3.29 -18.34 14.69
N GLU A 259 -3.96 -17.33 15.23
CA GLU A 259 -4.25 -17.19 16.66
C GLU A 259 -5.78 -17.14 16.90
N PRO A 260 -6.25 -17.40 18.14
CA PRO A 260 -7.66 -17.26 18.48
C PRO A 260 -8.22 -15.88 18.16
N ASP A 261 -9.50 -15.83 17.75
CA ASP A 261 -10.16 -14.61 17.25
C ASP A 261 -10.29 -13.51 18.32
N ASP A 262 -10.41 -13.89 19.60
CA ASP A 262 -10.48 -12.98 20.74
C ASP A 262 -9.22 -12.14 20.96
N ARG A 263 -8.15 -12.47 20.27
CA ARG A 263 -6.89 -11.71 20.27
C ARG A 263 -6.85 -10.58 19.24
N PHE A 264 -7.93 -10.42 18.46
CA PHE A 264 -8.04 -9.42 17.40
C PHE A 264 -9.29 -8.55 17.58
N GLU A 265 -9.18 -7.25 17.29
CA GLU A 265 -10.30 -6.30 17.41
C GLU A 265 -11.33 -6.47 16.28
N ASP A 266 -10.86 -6.71 15.04
CA ASP A 266 -11.69 -6.80 13.84
C ASP A 266 -11.39 -8.07 13.02
N GLY A 267 -10.74 -9.03 13.64
CA GLY A 267 -10.26 -10.26 13.03
C GLY A 267 -8.96 -10.11 12.21
N VAL A 268 -8.41 -8.91 12.15
CA VAL A 268 -7.16 -8.61 11.41
C VAL A 268 -6.13 -7.95 12.32
N HIS A 269 -6.53 -6.93 13.06
CA HIS A 269 -5.66 -6.16 13.94
C HIS A 269 -5.70 -6.72 15.37
N PHE A 270 -4.53 -6.88 15.96
CA PHE A 270 -4.43 -7.34 17.35
C PHE A 270 -5.15 -6.40 18.31
N THR A 271 -5.76 -6.95 19.37
CA THR A 271 -6.19 -6.14 20.51
C THR A 271 -4.98 -5.44 21.13
N ARG A 272 -5.23 -4.32 21.81
CA ARG A 272 -4.16 -3.53 22.42
C ARG A 272 -3.37 -4.36 23.46
N GLU A 273 -4.08 -5.16 24.24
CA GLU A 273 -3.52 -6.03 25.27
C GLU A 273 -2.63 -7.08 24.63
N ARG A 274 -3.15 -7.80 23.63
CA ARG A 274 -2.38 -8.83 22.94
C ARG A 274 -1.13 -8.28 22.25
N LEU A 275 -1.26 -7.12 21.60
CA LEU A 275 -0.12 -6.48 20.95
C LEU A 275 0.96 -6.10 21.95
N ALA A 276 0.59 -5.62 23.16
CA ALA A 276 1.55 -5.29 24.20
C ALA A 276 2.35 -6.52 24.68
N GLU A 277 1.70 -7.69 24.72
CA GLU A 277 2.35 -8.95 25.09
C GLU A 277 3.34 -9.48 24.05
N VAL A 278 3.01 -9.37 22.76
CA VAL A 278 3.74 -10.10 21.69
C VAL A 278 4.58 -9.21 20.79
N ARG A 279 4.45 -7.90 20.87
CA ARG A 279 5.07 -6.95 19.92
C ARG A 279 6.57 -7.17 19.72
N ASP A 280 7.31 -7.28 20.82
CA ASP A 280 8.77 -7.38 20.72
C ASP A 280 9.19 -8.74 20.16
N ALA A 281 8.49 -9.81 20.55
CA ALA A 281 8.70 -11.14 19.99
C ALA A 281 8.38 -11.18 18.47
N LEU A 282 7.27 -10.54 18.04
CA LEU A 282 6.91 -10.44 16.62
C LEU A 282 7.93 -9.62 15.83
N ARG A 283 8.39 -8.49 16.38
CA ARG A 283 9.44 -7.68 15.76
C ARG A 283 10.72 -8.48 15.58
N ALA A 284 11.15 -9.17 16.63
CA ALA A 284 12.35 -10.01 16.57
C ALA A 284 12.20 -11.12 15.52
N ALA A 285 11.08 -11.83 15.49
CA ALA A 285 10.82 -12.87 14.51
C ALA A 285 10.76 -12.33 13.07
N ILE A 286 10.12 -11.18 12.85
CA ILE A 286 10.04 -10.54 11.53
C ILE A 286 11.41 -10.01 11.09
N LEU A 287 12.27 -9.56 11.97
CA LEU A 287 13.58 -9.03 11.62
C LEU A 287 14.69 -10.11 11.58
N SER A 288 14.46 -11.25 12.23
CA SER A 288 15.42 -12.35 12.22
C SER A 288 15.58 -12.96 10.81
N ASP A 289 16.75 -13.47 10.51
CA ASP A 289 17.07 -14.09 9.22
C ASP A 289 16.40 -15.46 8.98
N GLY A 290 15.46 -15.87 9.84
CA GLY A 290 14.94 -17.24 9.84
C GLY A 290 15.99 -18.29 10.28
N ARG A 291 17.18 -17.85 10.69
CA ARG A 291 18.15 -18.72 11.32
C ARG A 291 17.77 -18.88 12.79
N ALA A 292 17.63 -20.10 13.22
CA ALA A 292 17.55 -20.40 14.65
C ALA A 292 18.77 -19.75 15.35
N PRO A 293 18.59 -19.11 16.52
CA PRO A 293 19.73 -18.58 17.24
C PRO A 293 20.66 -19.74 17.59
N GLY A 294 21.77 -19.88 16.85
CA GLY A 294 22.79 -20.91 17.12
C GLY A 294 23.31 -21.72 15.94
N GLU A 295 22.98 -21.41 14.67
CA GLU A 295 23.68 -21.97 13.50
C GLU A 295 24.78 -21.07 12.96
#